data_21469058a40c0fcb194602fdff683f91
#
_entry.id   21469058a40c0fcb194602fdff683f91
#
_cell.length_a   1.000
_cell.length_b   1.000
_cell.length_c   1.000
_cell.angle_alpha   90.00
_cell.angle_beta   90.00
_cell.angle_gamma   90.00
#
_symmetry.space_group_name_H-M   'P 1'
#
loop_
_entity.id
_entity.type
_entity.pdbx_description
1 polymer ?
#
loop_
_entity_poly.entity_id
_entity_poly.type
_entity_poly.pdbx_seq_one_letter_code
_entity_poly.pdbx_strand_id
1 'polypeptide(L)'
;TMQRILVIVVACIVVVLLQLFLKKTMTGASIMAMAQNREGSFLVGINANNVAMMTFAISGALAAIAASIASPINLVFPSMGHLVILKAFVVVIIGGMGSVPGAIIGGMVLGITESLGATYISNDYKDMIAFLLLIIIMTIRPKGLFAKGVY
;
A
#
# COMPACT_ATOMS: atom_id res chain seq x y z
N THR A 1 21.21 -11.60 -5.05
CA THR A 1 20.93 -10.57 -6.09
C THR A 1 19.84 -11.00 -7.05
N MET A 2 19.84 -12.24 -7.54
CA MET A 2 18.76 -12.79 -8.39
C MET A 2 17.39 -12.70 -7.71
N GLN A 3 17.31 -13.04 -6.44
CA GLN A 3 16.07 -12.98 -5.66
C GLN A 3 15.48 -11.54 -5.60
N ARG A 4 16.33 -10.52 -5.46
CA ARG A 4 15.89 -9.12 -5.42
C ARG A 4 15.30 -8.65 -6.75
N ILE A 5 15.90 -9.08 -7.86
CA ILE A 5 15.39 -8.79 -9.20
C ILE A 5 14.02 -9.45 -9.40
N LEU A 6 13.87 -10.71 -8.98
CA LEU A 6 12.61 -11.42 -9.04
C LEU A 6 11.51 -10.71 -8.26
N VAL A 7 11.82 -10.22 -7.04
CA VAL A 7 10.87 -9.44 -6.23
C VAL A 7 10.38 -8.19 -6.97
N ILE A 8 11.29 -7.44 -7.58
CA ILE A 8 10.95 -6.22 -8.32
C ILE A 8 10.05 -6.54 -9.51
N VAL A 9 10.40 -7.57 -10.29
CA VAL A 9 9.62 -7.98 -11.47
C VAL A 9 8.22 -8.41 -11.07
N VAL A 10 8.10 -9.28 -10.06
CA VAL A 10 6.79 -9.76 -9.60
C VAL A 10 5.98 -8.62 -8.98
N ALA A 11 6.60 -7.74 -8.19
CA ALA A 11 5.92 -6.57 -7.65
C ALA A 11 5.36 -5.67 -8.76
N CYS A 12 6.14 -5.39 -9.81
CA CYS A 12 5.67 -4.62 -10.95
C CYS A 12 4.50 -5.29 -11.67
N ILE A 13 4.58 -6.60 -11.90
CA ILE A 13 3.49 -7.37 -12.53
C ILE A 13 2.21 -7.29 -11.69
N VAL A 14 2.31 -7.53 -10.38
CA VAL A 14 1.17 -7.50 -9.47
C VAL A 14 0.53 -6.12 -9.42
N VAL A 15 1.33 -5.05 -9.37
CA VAL A 15 0.85 -3.66 -9.39
C VAL A 15 0.12 -3.34 -10.69
N VAL A 16 0.67 -3.73 -11.83
CA VAL A 16 0.04 -3.54 -13.14
C VAL A 16 -1.26 -4.31 -13.23
N LEU A 17 -1.28 -5.56 -12.82
CA LEU A 17 -2.50 -6.38 -12.80
C LEU A 17 -3.58 -5.78 -11.90
N LEU A 18 -3.21 -5.31 -10.71
CA LEU A 18 -4.15 -4.65 -9.81
C LEU A 18 -4.72 -3.37 -10.43
N GLN A 19 -3.91 -2.54 -11.04
CA GLN A 19 -4.38 -1.33 -11.71
C GLN A 19 -5.31 -1.63 -12.89
N LEU A 20 -4.96 -2.63 -13.70
CA LEU A 20 -5.81 -3.07 -14.80
C LEU A 20 -7.14 -3.62 -14.29
N PHE A 21 -7.11 -4.41 -13.22
CA PHE A 21 -8.32 -4.91 -12.57
C PHE A 21 -9.22 -3.78 -12.09
N LEU A 22 -8.67 -2.81 -11.34
CA LEU A 22 -9.44 -1.69 -10.81
C LEU A 22 -10.02 -0.78 -11.90
N LYS A 23 -9.32 -0.61 -13.03
CA LYS A 23 -9.76 0.27 -14.12
C LYS A 23 -10.68 -0.39 -15.12
N LYS A 24 -10.53 -1.70 -15.36
CA LYS A 24 -11.21 -2.41 -16.45
C LYS A 24 -12.35 -3.31 -16.02
N THR A 25 -12.53 -3.56 -14.72
CA THR A 25 -13.62 -4.42 -14.22
C THR A 25 -14.70 -3.61 -13.52
N MET A 26 -15.94 -4.08 -13.60
CA MET A 26 -17.09 -3.47 -12.88
C MET A 26 -16.88 -3.53 -11.37
N THR A 27 -16.33 -4.63 -10.87
CA THR A 27 -16.00 -4.78 -9.44
C THR A 27 -14.96 -3.75 -9.01
N GLY A 28 -13.91 -3.54 -9.81
CA GLY A 28 -12.89 -2.53 -9.57
C GLY A 28 -13.47 -1.11 -9.58
N ALA A 29 -14.36 -0.82 -10.55
CA ALA A 29 -15.05 0.47 -10.58
C ALA A 29 -15.93 0.70 -9.35
N SER A 30 -16.62 -0.34 -8.86
CA SER A 30 -17.42 -0.28 -7.64
C SER A 30 -16.56 -0.02 -6.39
N ILE A 31 -15.40 -0.66 -6.30
CA ILE A 31 -14.42 -0.42 -5.22
C ILE A 31 -13.95 1.03 -5.23
N MET A 32 -13.58 1.54 -6.40
CA MET A 32 -13.11 2.91 -6.55
C MET A 32 -14.20 3.95 -6.25
N ALA A 33 -15.42 3.72 -6.70
CA ALA A 33 -16.57 4.58 -6.41
C ALA A 33 -16.85 4.66 -4.91
N MET A 34 -16.85 3.50 -4.24
CA MET A 34 -17.06 3.39 -2.80
C MET A 34 -15.95 4.09 -2.00
N ALA A 35 -14.69 4.04 -2.45
CA ALA A 35 -13.56 4.72 -1.83
C ALA A 35 -13.64 6.26 -1.97
N GLN A 36 -14.23 6.74 -3.06
CA GLN A 36 -14.36 8.18 -3.31
C GLN A 36 -15.59 8.79 -2.60
N ASN A 37 -16.74 8.15 -2.72
CA ASN A 37 -17.99 8.61 -2.11
C ASN A 37 -18.89 7.43 -1.74
N ARG A 38 -18.88 7.09 -0.46
CA ARG A 38 -19.66 5.97 0.05
C ARG A 38 -21.18 6.21 -0.06
N GLU A 39 -21.64 7.40 0.28
CA GLU A 39 -23.07 7.74 0.24
C GLU A 39 -23.61 7.76 -1.20
N GLY A 40 -22.87 8.39 -2.12
CA GLY A 40 -23.21 8.41 -3.54
C GLY A 40 -23.25 7.01 -4.14
N SER A 41 -22.39 6.10 -3.71
CA SER A 41 -22.36 4.72 -4.19
C SER A 41 -23.62 3.93 -3.80
N PHE A 42 -24.19 4.18 -2.63
CA PHE A 42 -25.47 3.58 -2.24
C PHE A 42 -26.63 4.05 -3.11
N LEU A 43 -26.64 5.31 -3.53
CA LEU A 43 -27.70 5.85 -4.39
C LEU A 43 -27.71 5.22 -5.78
N VAL A 44 -26.57 4.78 -6.26
CA VAL A 44 -26.44 4.08 -7.55
C VAL A 44 -26.68 2.57 -7.44
N GLY A 45 -27.00 2.07 -6.23
CA GLY A 45 -27.32 0.67 -6.00
C GLY A 45 -26.12 -0.25 -5.78
N ILE A 46 -24.94 0.29 -5.47
CA ILE A 46 -23.75 -0.50 -5.14
C ILE A 46 -23.89 -1.09 -3.75
N ASN A 47 -23.82 -2.41 -3.66
CA ASN A 47 -23.89 -3.11 -2.38
C ASN A 47 -22.56 -3.06 -1.64
N ALA A 48 -22.51 -2.29 -0.55
CA ALA A 48 -21.30 -2.10 0.26
C ALA A 48 -20.73 -3.40 0.81
N ASN A 49 -21.59 -4.35 1.17
CA ASN A 49 -21.15 -5.64 1.72
C ASN A 49 -20.36 -6.46 0.69
N ASN A 50 -20.85 -6.51 -0.54
CA ASN A 50 -20.18 -7.22 -1.62
C ASN A 50 -18.85 -6.56 -1.98
N VAL A 51 -18.81 -5.22 -2.02
CA VAL A 51 -17.58 -4.47 -2.28
C VAL A 51 -16.56 -4.68 -1.16
N ALA A 52 -16.99 -4.67 0.09
CA ALA A 52 -16.11 -4.93 1.22
C ALA A 52 -15.52 -6.34 1.17
N MET A 53 -16.36 -7.37 0.93
CA MET A 53 -15.89 -8.75 0.80
C MET A 53 -14.85 -8.91 -0.30
N MET A 54 -15.12 -8.34 -1.48
CA MET A 54 -14.18 -8.39 -2.61
C MET A 54 -12.88 -7.67 -2.32
N THR A 55 -12.96 -6.50 -1.68
CA THR A 55 -11.77 -5.72 -1.29
C THR A 55 -10.90 -6.49 -0.29
N PHE A 56 -11.51 -7.12 0.72
CA PHE A 56 -10.79 -7.96 1.67
C PHE A 56 -10.15 -9.18 1.00
N ALA A 57 -10.88 -9.85 0.11
CA ALA A 57 -10.35 -11.01 -0.62
C ALA A 57 -9.14 -10.63 -1.48
N ILE A 58 -9.21 -9.52 -2.21
CA ILE A 58 -8.11 -9.02 -3.04
C ILE A 58 -6.93 -8.61 -2.17
N SER A 59 -7.16 -7.88 -1.08
CA SER A 59 -6.10 -7.46 -0.15
C SER A 59 -5.39 -8.65 0.48
N GLY A 60 -6.14 -9.67 0.89
CA GLY A 60 -5.58 -10.90 1.45
C GLY A 60 -4.73 -11.66 0.42
N ALA A 61 -5.21 -11.77 -0.82
CA ALA A 61 -4.44 -12.38 -1.91
C ALA A 61 -3.14 -11.62 -2.20
N LEU A 62 -3.21 -10.29 -2.27
CA LEU A 62 -2.03 -9.44 -2.47
C LEU A 62 -1.03 -9.56 -1.31
N ALA A 63 -1.52 -9.60 -0.07
CA ALA A 63 -0.69 -9.77 1.11
C ALA A 63 0.01 -11.15 1.11
N ALA A 64 -0.69 -12.21 0.71
CA ALA A 64 -0.11 -13.55 0.59
C ALA A 64 0.99 -13.60 -0.47
N ILE A 65 0.76 -13.00 -1.64
CA ILE A 65 1.77 -12.90 -2.70
C ILE A 65 2.99 -12.12 -2.19
N ALA A 66 2.77 -10.95 -1.58
CA ALA A 66 3.85 -10.11 -1.04
C ALA A 66 4.67 -10.87 0.02
N ALA A 67 4.02 -11.55 0.94
CA ALA A 67 4.67 -12.35 1.97
C ALA A 67 5.50 -13.52 1.38
N SER A 68 4.95 -14.22 0.39
CA SER A 68 5.64 -15.32 -0.29
C SER A 68 6.92 -14.86 -0.99
N ILE A 69 6.89 -13.68 -1.60
CA ILE A 69 8.03 -13.11 -2.33
C ILE A 69 9.07 -12.51 -1.36
N ALA A 70 8.62 -11.93 -0.25
CA ALA A 70 9.49 -11.32 0.75
C ALA A 70 10.17 -12.34 1.67
N SER A 71 9.56 -13.49 1.88
CA SER A 71 10.03 -14.55 2.78
C SER A 71 11.49 -15.03 2.51
N PRO A 72 11.94 -15.22 1.26
CA PRO A 72 13.32 -15.63 1.01
C PRO A 72 14.39 -14.57 1.34
N ILE A 73 13.97 -13.31 1.44
CA ILE A 73 14.89 -12.17 1.65
C ILE A 73 14.91 -11.73 3.12
N ASN A 74 13.79 -11.89 3.81
CA ASN A 74 13.63 -11.44 5.20
C ASN A 74 13.47 -12.65 6.12
N LEU A 75 14.04 -12.53 7.33
CA LEU A 75 13.80 -13.49 8.38
C LEU A 75 12.32 -13.46 8.78
N VAL A 76 11.70 -14.64 8.77
CA VAL A 76 10.31 -14.81 9.18
C VAL A 76 10.26 -15.13 10.66
N PHE A 77 9.59 -14.28 11.44
CA PHE A 77 9.38 -14.49 12.88
C PHE A 77 7.92 -14.17 13.26
N PRO A 78 7.37 -14.75 14.33
CA PRO A 78 5.94 -14.67 14.62
C PRO A 78 5.38 -13.25 14.77
N SER A 79 6.17 -12.30 15.26
CA SER A 79 5.73 -10.92 15.49
C SER A 79 5.99 -9.95 14.32
N MET A 80 6.55 -10.42 13.20
CA MET A 80 6.85 -9.56 12.04
C MET A 80 5.61 -8.84 11.48
N GLY A 81 4.42 -9.44 11.65
CA GLY A 81 3.16 -8.86 11.18
C GLY A 81 2.87 -7.48 11.78
N HIS A 82 3.25 -7.23 13.04
CA HIS A 82 3.06 -5.92 13.66
C HIS A 82 3.86 -4.82 12.96
N LEU A 83 5.11 -5.10 12.61
CA LEU A 83 5.97 -4.15 11.88
C LEU A 83 5.43 -3.89 10.47
N VAL A 84 4.96 -4.94 9.79
CA VAL A 84 4.39 -4.83 8.44
C VAL A 84 3.11 -4.00 8.46
N ILE A 85 2.21 -4.20 9.43
CA ILE A 85 1.00 -3.41 9.58
C ILE A 85 1.33 -1.94 9.80
N LEU A 86 2.27 -1.62 10.70
CA LEU A 86 2.68 -0.25 10.95
C LEU A 86 3.23 0.41 9.68
N LYS A 87 4.08 -0.28 8.93
CA LYS A 87 4.61 0.21 7.65
C LYS A 87 3.51 0.37 6.59
N ALA A 88 2.55 -0.53 6.54
CA ALA A 88 1.40 -0.41 5.65
C ALA A 88 0.58 0.86 5.97
N PHE A 89 0.35 1.17 7.24
CA PHE A 89 -0.29 2.43 7.64
C PHE A 89 0.52 3.65 7.19
N VAL A 90 1.83 3.62 7.37
CA VAL A 90 2.73 4.70 6.91
C VAL A 90 2.57 4.91 5.41
N VAL A 91 2.59 3.84 4.61
CA VAL A 91 2.43 3.90 3.15
C VAL A 91 1.08 4.46 2.74
N VAL A 92 -0.01 4.03 3.39
CA VAL A 92 -1.37 4.51 3.09
C VAL A 92 -1.52 6.00 3.43
N ILE A 93 -0.96 6.45 4.54
CA ILE A 93 -1.01 7.85 4.95
C ILE A 93 -0.17 8.72 4.00
N ILE A 94 1.04 8.29 3.67
CA ILE A 94 1.93 9.01 2.74
C ILE A 94 1.31 9.08 1.34
N GLY A 95 0.77 7.98 0.86
CA GLY A 95 0.14 7.88 -0.45
C GLY A 95 -1.17 8.64 -0.57
N GLY A 96 -1.83 8.87 0.56
CA GLY A 96 -3.19 9.41 0.65
C GLY A 96 -4.25 8.32 0.60
N MET A 97 -5.18 8.36 1.55
CA MET A 97 -6.27 7.38 1.64
C MET A 97 -7.14 7.41 0.40
N GLY A 98 -7.42 6.22 -0.16
CA GLY A 98 -8.28 6.06 -1.34
C GLY A 98 -7.56 6.20 -2.69
N SER A 99 -6.23 6.40 -2.70
CA SER A 99 -5.44 6.48 -3.93
C SER A 99 -4.48 5.29 -4.07
N VAL A 100 -4.80 4.36 -4.97
CA VAL A 100 -3.91 3.22 -5.26
C VAL A 100 -2.58 3.68 -5.87
N PRO A 101 -2.54 4.60 -6.86
CA PRO A 101 -1.28 5.15 -7.33
C PRO A 101 -0.47 5.83 -6.24
N GLY A 102 -1.14 6.54 -5.33
CA GLY A 102 -0.53 7.16 -4.16
C GLY A 102 0.14 6.14 -3.24
N ALA A 103 -0.53 5.02 -2.94
CA ALA A 103 0.03 3.96 -2.12
C ALA A 103 1.27 3.31 -2.75
N ILE A 104 1.29 3.14 -4.07
CA ILE A 104 2.45 2.62 -4.81
C ILE A 104 3.65 3.56 -4.65
N ILE A 105 3.44 4.85 -4.90
CA ILE A 105 4.51 5.85 -4.77
C ILE A 105 4.94 6.00 -3.31
N GLY A 106 3.99 6.00 -2.37
CA GLY A 106 4.27 6.02 -0.94
C GLY A 106 5.14 4.83 -0.50
N GLY A 107 4.84 3.63 -0.98
CA GLY A 107 5.63 2.42 -0.74
C GLY A 107 7.03 2.51 -1.33
N MET A 108 7.19 3.06 -2.53
CA MET A 108 8.50 3.29 -3.14
C MET A 108 9.32 4.30 -2.35
N VAL A 109 8.73 5.43 -1.97
CA VAL A 109 9.39 6.45 -1.16
C VAL A 109 9.84 5.86 0.17
N LEU A 110 8.96 5.13 0.86
CA LEU A 110 9.30 4.47 2.11
C LEU A 110 10.45 3.48 1.93
N GLY A 111 10.37 2.60 0.94
CA GLY A 111 11.38 1.59 0.67
C GLY A 111 12.75 2.19 0.33
N ILE A 112 12.80 3.23 -0.47
CA ILE A 112 14.04 3.95 -0.79
C ILE A 112 14.61 4.61 0.46
N THR A 113 13.78 5.30 1.25
CA THR A 113 14.22 5.98 2.47
C THR A 113 14.72 4.99 3.51
N GLU A 114 14.05 3.87 3.71
CA GLU A 114 14.52 2.80 4.60
C GLU A 114 15.85 2.20 4.13
N SER A 115 15.97 1.96 2.83
CA SER A 115 17.20 1.40 2.25
C SER A 115 18.39 2.33 2.42
N LEU A 116 18.20 3.63 2.16
CA LEU A 116 19.22 4.65 2.38
C LEU A 116 19.57 4.78 3.87
N GLY A 117 18.57 4.81 4.74
CA GLY A 117 18.76 4.88 6.17
C GLY A 117 19.52 3.69 6.75
N ALA A 118 19.18 2.48 6.30
CA ALA A 118 19.88 1.25 6.69
C ALA A 118 21.34 1.24 6.23
N THR A 119 21.63 1.85 5.07
CA THR A 119 22.99 1.89 4.52
C THR A 119 23.87 2.94 5.18
N TYR A 120 23.32 4.14 5.45
CA TYR A 120 24.10 5.28 5.93
C TYR A 120 24.11 5.44 7.45
N ILE A 121 23.09 4.97 8.15
CA ILE A 121 22.95 5.17 9.60
C ILE A 121 23.18 3.83 10.34
N SER A 122 22.22 2.93 10.30
CA SER A 122 22.29 1.56 10.83
C SER A 122 21.00 0.82 10.55
N ASN A 123 21.07 -0.51 10.47
CA ASN A 123 19.89 -1.36 10.33
C ASN A 123 18.91 -1.27 11.51
N ASP A 124 19.41 -0.96 12.71
CA ASP A 124 18.59 -0.88 13.92
C ASP A 124 17.64 0.32 13.92
N TYR A 125 17.98 1.38 13.18
CA TYR A 125 17.16 2.59 13.07
C TYR A 125 16.19 2.62 11.89
N LYS A 126 16.12 1.51 11.14
CA LYS A 126 15.29 1.39 9.94
C LYS A 126 13.82 1.72 10.18
N ASP A 127 13.26 1.22 11.28
CA ASP A 127 11.86 1.43 11.63
C ASP A 127 11.62 2.86 12.16
N MET A 128 12.58 3.44 12.88
CA MET A 128 12.53 4.85 13.31
C MET A 128 12.48 5.82 12.13
N ILE A 129 13.22 5.54 11.07
CA ILE A 129 13.24 6.36 9.86
C ILE A 129 11.87 6.36 9.17
N ALA A 130 11.19 5.21 9.13
CA ALA A 130 9.84 5.11 8.59
C ALA A 130 8.85 6.01 9.35
N PHE A 131 8.90 6.00 10.69
CA PHE A 131 8.04 6.83 11.53
C PHE A 131 8.39 8.32 11.43
N LEU A 132 9.68 8.66 11.38
CA LEU A 132 10.14 10.03 11.23
C LEU A 132 9.66 10.61 9.89
N LEU A 133 9.76 9.84 8.82
CA LEU A 133 9.24 10.21 7.51
C LEU A 133 7.72 10.43 7.55
N LEU A 134 6.97 9.57 8.25
CA LEU A 134 5.54 9.76 8.46
C LEU A 134 5.25 11.09 9.16
N ILE A 135 5.95 11.39 10.24
CA ILE A 135 5.76 12.64 11.00
C ILE A 135 6.04 13.86 10.12
N ILE A 136 7.14 13.83 9.37
CA ILE A 136 7.50 14.92 8.45
C ILE A 136 6.40 15.13 7.40
N ILE A 137 5.95 14.06 6.75
CA ILE A 137 4.93 14.18 5.70
C ILE A 137 3.60 14.63 6.27
N MET A 138 3.19 14.12 7.42
CA MET A 138 1.96 14.56 8.10
C MET A 138 2.01 16.03 8.53
N THR A 139 3.19 16.53 8.88
CA THR A 139 3.36 17.95 9.22
C THR A 139 3.29 18.86 8.00
N ILE A 140 3.86 18.43 6.87
CA ILE A 140 3.91 19.22 5.63
C ILE A 140 2.62 19.07 4.82
N ARG A 141 2.09 17.83 4.71
CA ARG A 141 0.88 17.50 3.94
C ARG A 141 0.00 16.48 4.67
N PRO A 142 -0.90 16.95 5.56
CA PRO A 142 -1.73 16.05 6.38
C PRO A 142 -2.73 15.20 5.57
N LYS A 143 -2.98 15.54 4.31
CA LYS A 143 -3.86 14.77 3.40
C LYS A 143 -3.12 13.70 2.59
N GLY A 144 -1.80 13.55 2.76
CA GLY A 144 -0.95 12.69 1.94
C GLY A 144 -0.48 13.36 0.65
N LEU A 145 0.48 12.73 -0.04
CA LEU A 145 1.10 13.31 -1.24
C LEU A 145 0.17 13.33 -2.45
N PHE A 146 -0.76 12.38 -2.54
CA PHE A 146 -1.64 12.16 -3.69
C PHE A 146 -3.12 12.12 -3.34
N ALA A 147 -3.53 12.65 -2.18
CA ALA A 147 -4.93 12.80 -1.88
C ALA A 147 -5.56 13.74 -2.91
N LYS A 148 -6.37 13.20 -3.82
CA LYS A 148 -7.26 14.01 -4.64
C LYS A 148 -8.22 14.71 -3.68
N GLY A 149 -8.17 16.03 -3.67
CA GLY A 149 -9.09 16.82 -2.87
C GLY A 149 -10.53 16.43 -3.20
N VAL A 150 -11.20 15.88 -2.21
CA VAL A 150 -12.65 15.75 -2.24
C VAL A 150 -13.16 17.16 -1.89
N TYR A 151 -13.62 17.89 -2.88
CA TYR A 151 -14.54 19.00 -2.70
C TYR A 151 -15.95 18.45 -2.74
#